data_210b1abb41bbc5c8d89c0f37e469999d
#
_entry.id   210b1abb41bbc5c8d89c0f37e469999d
#
_cell.length_a   1.000
_cell.length_b   1.000
_cell.length_c   1.000
_cell.angle_alpha   90.00
_cell.angle_beta   90.00
_cell.angle_gamma   90.00
#
_symmetry.space_group_name_H-M   'P 1'
#
loop_
_entity.id
_entity.type
_entity.pdbx_description
1 polymer ?
#
loop_
_entity_poly.entity_id
_entity_poly.type
_entity_poly.pdbx_seq_one_letter_code
_entity_poly.pdbx_strand_id
1 'polypeptide(L)'
;MDGSSYLFRAFHALPPLINSKGQSTGAVKGVINMIRALLKDCSHSNVAIVFDAKGKTFRNDLYADYKSNRPPMPDDLRSQIEPIHEIILAMGLPLIVVEGVEADDVIGTLSLQASKKKINTLISTGDKDLAQLVNSRVTLMNTMTSEILDEAGVLKKFGVKPDRIIDYLALMGDKSDNIPGVPGVGPKTAVKWLVEHDSMEGIIANASAIAGKVGERLRENIEQLRLSYELATIKLDVNMDVSISELSKREDDYQKLYDLFSELEFKSWIRELEESYGISDLNDRSEDMGKAQSQVVATGSDAISVSEVDYSVVTDTEQLSSLVQELDKSSRLCINIEVQGTHFLEIQIIGIGLSSGPGHASYIPVGHLCEDSSKQLELKVVLDKIAPLIENKEISKCGYDMKFISHVLQANATKLSSVTTDVLLASYVLNSVATKHELNDIAKKYLNVTLPDFSELLGKGRNKLTLSELSVSELAAFTNERTD
;
A
#
# COMPACT_ATOMS: atom_id res chain seq x y z
N MET A 1 -0.75 -12.20 12.55
CA MET A 1 -1.52 -11.22 11.78
C MET A 1 -2.96 -11.27 12.25
N ASP A 2 -3.53 -10.11 12.52
CA ASP A 2 -4.93 -9.92 12.88
C ASP A 2 -5.78 -9.85 11.60
N GLY A 3 -6.33 -11.01 11.20
CA GLY A 3 -7.10 -11.15 9.98
C GLY A 3 -8.45 -10.43 10.03
N SER A 4 -9.07 -10.36 11.21
CA SER A 4 -10.32 -9.64 11.42
C SER A 4 -10.15 -8.14 11.21
N SER A 5 -9.10 -7.54 11.77
CA SER A 5 -8.76 -6.14 11.54
C SER A 5 -8.51 -5.86 10.04
N TYR A 6 -7.82 -6.77 9.35
CA TYR A 6 -7.55 -6.67 7.92
C TYR A 6 -8.83 -6.76 7.09
N LEU A 7 -9.75 -7.65 7.47
CA LEU A 7 -11.03 -7.87 6.79
C LEU A 7 -11.88 -6.58 6.78
N PHE A 8 -12.15 -6.03 7.96
CA PHE A 8 -12.95 -4.81 8.07
C PHE A 8 -12.29 -3.62 7.38
N ARG A 9 -10.97 -3.52 7.50
CA ARG A 9 -10.22 -2.47 6.86
C ARG A 9 -10.26 -2.56 5.34
N ALA A 10 -10.05 -3.74 4.75
CA ALA A 10 -10.13 -3.94 3.31
C ALA A 10 -11.51 -3.59 2.78
N PHE A 11 -12.56 -3.99 3.51
CA PHE A 11 -13.94 -3.71 3.14
C PHE A 11 -14.26 -2.21 3.09
N HIS A 12 -13.77 -1.44 4.07
CA HIS A 12 -14.05 0.00 4.13
C HIS A 12 -13.10 0.87 3.29
N ALA A 13 -11.92 0.37 2.95
CA ALA A 13 -10.92 1.14 2.21
C ALA A 13 -11.07 1.03 0.68
N LEU A 14 -11.65 -0.04 0.18
CA LEU A 14 -11.80 -0.28 -1.25
C LEU A 14 -13.22 0.05 -1.73
N PRO A 15 -13.36 0.54 -2.95
CA PRO A 15 -14.67 0.65 -3.57
C PRO A 15 -15.29 -0.75 -3.71
N PRO A 16 -16.64 -0.86 -3.81
CA PRO A 16 -17.30 -2.13 -4.05
C PRO A 16 -16.81 -2.75 -5.36
N LEU A 17 -16.02 -3.82 -5.27
CA LEU A 17 -15.59 -4.63 -6.40
C LEU A 17 -16.51 -5.84 -6.48
N ILE A 18 -17.04 -6.09 -7.67
CA ILE A 18 -18.01 -7.16 -7.94
C ILE A 18 -17.52 -7.91 -9.18
N ASN A 19 -17.54 -9.24 -9.13
CA ASN A 19 -17.25 -10.06 -10.32
C ASN A 19 -18.46 -10.10 -11.29
N SER A 20 -18.33 -10.75 -12.44
CA SER A 20 -19.39 -10.85 -13.46
C SER A 20 -20.65 -11.57 -12.96
N LYS A 21 -20.53 -12.37 -11.89
CA LYS A 21 -21.63 -13.11 -11.24
C LYS A 21 -22.35 -12.30 -10.16
N GLY A 22 -21.94 -11.03 -9.92
CA GLY A 22 -22.51 -10.17 -8.88
C GLY A 22 -22.00 -10.45 -7.47
N GLN A 23 -20.93 -11.20 -7.30
CA GLN A 23 -20.33 -11.48 -5.99
C GLN A 23 -19.34 -10.37 -5.60
N SER A 24 -19.42 -9.90 -4.35
CA SER A 24 -18.47 -8.93 -3.80
C SER A 24 -17.09 -9.56 -3.61
N THR A 25 -16.04 -8.91 -4.10
CA THR A 25 -14.66 -9.42 -4.10
C THR A 25 -13.63 -8.42 -3.53
N GLY A 26 -14.08 -7.21 -3.16
CA GLY A 26 -13.21 -6.13 -2.70
C GLY A 26 -12.44 -6.47 -1.43
N ALA A 27 -13.11 -7.02 -0.41
CA ALA A 27 -12.45 -7.43 0.83
C ALA A 27 -11.45 -8.57 0.61
N VAL A 28 -11.81 -9.57 -0.23
CA VAL A 28 -10.89 -10.65 -0.62
C VAL A 28 -9.60 -10.06 -1.20
N LYS A 29 -9.74 -9.19 -2.22
CA LYS A 29 -8.60 -8.57 -2.87
C LYS A 29 -7.74 -7.77 -1.89
N GLY A 30 -8.38 -6.97 -1.03
CA GLY A 30 -7.68 -6.14 -0.06
C GLY A 30 -6.91 -6.94 0.98
N VAL A 31 -7.56 -7.93 1.60
CA VAL A 31 -6.94 -8.79 2.62
C VAL A 31 -5.73 -9.54 2.05
N ILE A 32 -5.91 -10.22 0.91
CA ILE A 32 -4.83 -11.02 0.32
C ILE A 32 -3.66 -10.14 -0.14
N ASN A 33 -3.92 -8.95 -0.68
CA ASN A 33 -2.85 -7.99 -1.01
C ASN A 33 -2.08 -7.53 0.24
N MET A 34 -2.76 -7.23 1.33
CA MET A 34 -2.10 -6.85 2.59
C MET A 34 -1.26 -8.01 3.18
N ILE A 35 -1.76 -9.24 3.09
CA ILE A 35 -1.01 -10.44 3.50
C ILE A 35 0.25 -10.60 2.65
N ARG A 36 0.11 -10.55 1.31
CA ARG A 36 1.25 -10.66 0.38
C ARG A 36 2.30 -9.57 0.60
N ALA A 37 1.87 -8.32 0.81
CA ALA A 37 2.78 -7.21 1.11
C ALA A 37 3.57 -7.47 2.40
N LEU A 38 2.90 -7.86 3.48
CA LEU A 38 3.57 -8.15 4.74
C LEU A 38 4.57 -9.32 4.62
N LEU A 39 4.22 -10.38 3.90
CA LEU A 39 5.10 -11.53 3.67
C LEU A 39 6.35 -11.17 2.84
N LYS A 40 6.21 -10.21 1.92
CA LYS A 40 7.34 -9.72 1.11
C LYS A 40 8.33 -8.89 1.95
N ASP A 41 7.79 -8.07 2.85
CA ASP A 41 8.61 -7.18 3.70
C ASP A 41 9.24 -7.93 4.89
N CYS A 42 8.68 -9.08 5.25
CA CYS A 42 9.05 -9.85 6.42
C CYS A 42 9.45 -11.28 6.03
N SER A 43 10.75 -11.55 5.94
CA SER A 43 11.29 -12.90 5.68
C SER A 43 11.24 -13.76 6.96
N HIS A 44 10.03 -14.11 7.43
CA HIS A 44 9.86 -14.86 8.66
C HIS A 44 9.55 -16.33 8.39
N SER A 45 10.10 -17.22 9.25
CA SER A 45 9.85 -18.66 9.17
C SER A 45 8.47 -19.05 9.69
N ASN A 46 7.92 -18.32 10.67
CA ASN A 46 6.65 -18.62 11.32
C ASN A 46 5.66 -17.49 11.09
N VAL A 47 4.47 -17.83 10.61
CA VAL A 47 3.37 -16.89 10.33
C VAL A 47 2.09 -17.51 10.86
N ALA A 48 1.21 -16.72 11.46
CA ALA A 48 -0.16 -17.10 11.76
C ALA A 48 -1.12 -15.99 11.37
N ILE A 49 -2.24 -16.36 10.75
CA ILE A 49 -3.35 -15.46 10.43
C ILE A 49 -4.51 -15.86 11.33
N VAL A 50 -4.95 -14.94 12.16
CA VAL A 50 -5.95 -15.20 13.20
C VAL A 50 -7.22 -14.44 12.84
N PHE A 51 -8.37 -15.13 12.84
CA PHE A 51 -9.69 -14.52 12.67
C PHE A 51 -10.58 -14.80 13.86
N ASP A 52 -11.52 -13.88 14.10
CA ASP A 52 -12.60 -14.12 15.05
C ASP A 52 -13.49 -15.26 14.59
N ALA A 53 -13.88 -16.12 15.52
CA ALA A 53 -14.90 -17.12 15.28
C ALA A 53 -16.30 -16.49 15.24
N LYS A 54 -17.24 -17.17 14.64
CA LYS A 54 -18.64 -16.79 14.66
C LYS A 54 -19.25 -17.16 16.01
N GLY A 55 -19.88 -16.21 16.65
CA GLY A 55 -20.65 -16.47 17.88
C GLY A 55 -20.30 -15.53 19.03
N LYS A 56 -20.74 -15.89 20.22
CA LYS A 56 -20.47 -15.17 21.46
C LYS A 56 -19.13 -15.59 22.03
N THR A 57 -18.48 -14.66 22.71
CA THR A 57 -17.23 -14.92 23.45
C THR A 57 -17.53 -14.88 24.96
N PHE A 58 -16.58 -15.32 25.78
CA PHE A 58 -16.71 -15.26 27.23
C PHE A 58 -16.98 -13.84 27.75
N ARG A 59 -16.59 -12.79 27.00
CA ARG A 59 -16.88 -11.39 27.36
C ARG A 59 -18.38 -11.08 27.31
N ASN A 60 -19.14 -11.74 26.43
CA ASN A 60 -20.61 -11.59 26.42
C ASN A 60 -21.29 -12.25 27.61
N ASP A 61 -20.63 -13.26 28.23
CA ASP A 61 -21.12 -13.89 29.45
C ASP A 61 -20.81 -13.02 30.68
N LEU A 62 -19.68 -12.31 30.68
CA LEU A 62 -19.30 -11.33 31.70
C LEU A 62 -20.16 -10.06 31.63
N TYR A 63 -20.46 -9.59 30.41
CA TYR A 63 -21.21 -8.35 30.18
C TYR A 63 -22.10 -8.48 28.95
N ALA A 64 -23.41 -8.58 29.15
CA ALA A 64 -24.38 -8.82 28.09
C ALA A 64 -24.37 -7.73 27.00
N ASP A 65 -24.03 -6.50 27.38
CA ASP A 65 -23.97 -5.35 26.47
C ASP A 65 -22.63 -5.20 25.75
N TYR A 66 -21.66 -6.11 25.97
CA TYR A 66 -20.38 -6.08 25.28
C TYR A 66 -20.56 -6.15 23.76
N LYS A 67 -20.04 -5.16 23.04
CA LYS A 67 -20.17 -4.97 21.56
C LYS A 67 -21.62 -4.91 21.04
N SER A 68 -22.64 -4.70 21.92
CA SER A 68 -24.06 -4.65 21.53
C SER A 68 -24.40 -3.47 20.61
N ASN A 69 -23.59 -2.42 20.65
CA ASN A 69 -23.73 -1.22 19.81
C ASN A 69 -23.14 -1.37 18.40
N ARG A 70 -22.45 -2.49 18.12
CA ARG A 70 -21.90 -2.75 16.77
C ARG A 70 -23.02 -3.17 15.83
N PRO A 71 -23.10 -2.57 14.62
CA PRO A 71 -24.06 -3.03 13.62
C PRO A 71 -23.71 -4.47 13.20
N PRO A 72 -24.70 -5.26 12.76
CA PRO A 72 -24.45 -6.58 12.22
C PRO A 72 -23.53 -6.48 11.00
N MET A 73 -22.68 -7.51 10.80
CA MET A 73 -21.80 -7.57 9.66
C MET A 73 -22.63 -7.58 8.36
N PRO A 74 -22.33 -6.67 7.40
CA PRO A 74 -22.98 -6.65 6.09
C PRO A 74 -22.89 -8.00 5.38
N ASP A 75 -23.91 -8.39 4.64
CA ASP A 75 -23.95 -9.70 3.97
C ASP A 75 -22.92 -9.81 2.84
N ASP A 76 -22.64 -8.71 2.16
CA ASP A 76 -21.59 -8.60 1.15
C ASP A 76 -20.18 -8.75 1.73
N LEU A 77 -19.93 -8.37 2.98
CA LEU A 77 -18.69 -8.66 3.69
C LEU A 77 -18.66 -10.12 4.16
N ARG A 78 -19.78 -10.61 4.71
CA ARG A 78 -19.88 -11.98 5.22
C ARG A 78 -19.61 -13.02 4.16
N SER A 79 -20.10 -12.81 2.94
CA SER A 79 -19.90 -13.72 1.80
C SER A 79 -18.45 -13.84 1.36
N GLN A 80 -17.58 -12.90 1.74
CA GLN A 80 -16.18 -12.88 1.38
C GLN A 80 -15.26 -13.59 2.38
N ILE A 81 -15.74 -13.95 3.57
CA ILE A 81 -14.92 -14.56 4.64
C ILE A 81 -14.41 -15.93 4.21
N GLU A 82 -15.30 -16.81 3.74
CA GLU A 82 -14.94 -18.16 3.33
C GLU A 82 -13.93 -18.18 2.18
N PRO A 83 -14.12 -17.43 1.07
CA PRO A 83 -13.09 -17.29 0.04
C PRO A 83 -11.74 -16.79 0.55
N ILE A 84 -11.73 -15.82 1.50
CA ILE A 84 -10.49 -15.35 2.11
C ILE A 84 -9.79 -16.48 2.86
N HIS A 85 -10.51 -17.23 3.69
CA HIS A 85 -9.97 -18.36 4.45
C HIS A 85 -9.40 -19.44 3.52
N GLU A 86 -10.15 -19.80 2.47
CA GLU A 86 -9.69 -20.78 1.49
C GLU A 86 -8.43 -20.36 0.75
N ILE A 87 -8.32 -19.09 0.34
CA ILE A 87 -7.12 -18.57 -0.30
C ILE A 87 -5.94 -18.58 0.66
N ILE A 88 -6.12 -18.17 1.92
CA ILE A 88 -5.07 -18.20 2.95
C ILE A 88 -4.53 -19.60 3.14
N LEU A 89 -5.41 -20.59 3.26
CA LEU A 89 -5.03 -22.01 3.40
C LEU A 89 -4.32 -22.52 2.15
N ALA A 90 -4.82 -22.16 0.96
CA ALA A 90 -4.20 -22.54 -0.32
C ALA A 90 -2.83 -21.85 -0.54
N MET A 91 -2.59 -20.67 0.07
CA MET A 91 -1.27 -20.04 0.17
C MET A 91 -0.33 -20.72 1.17
N GLY A 92 -0.70 -21.89 1.71
CA GLY A 92 0.08 -22.62 2.70
C GLY A 92 0.23 -21.93 4.04
N LEU A 93 -0.58 -20.91 4.33
CA LEU A 93 -0.49 -20.11 5.54
C LEU A 93 -1.36 -20.70 6.66
N PRO A 94 -0.83 -20.83 7.90
CA PRO A 94 -1.62 -21.22 9.05
C PRO A 94 -2.75 -20.22 9.34
N LEU A 95 -3.98 -20.69 9.25
CA LEU A 95 -5.19 -19.96 9.61
C LEU A 95 -5.70 -20.49 10.94
N ILE A 96 -5.95 -19.59 11.90
CA ILE A 96 -6.41 -19.94 13.24
C ILE A 96 -7.72 -19.22 13.52
N VAL A 97 -8.74 -20.00 13.89
CA VAL A 97 -10.05 -19.53 14.32
C VAL A 97 -10.45 -20.38 15.52
N VAL A 98 -10.68 -19.75 16.67
CA VAL A 98 -11.01 -20.44 17.92
C VAL A 98 -12.34 -19.94 18.46
N GLU A 99 -13.30 -20.85 18.68
CA GLU A 99 -14.64 -20.50 19.20
C GLU A 99 -14.60 -20.04 20.66
N GLY A 100 -15.49 -19.14 21.03
CA GLY A 100 -15.68 -18.68 22.41
C GLY A 100 -14.67 -17.63 22.88
N VAL A 101 -13.70 -17.28 22.07
CA VAL A 101 -12.68 -16.23 22.33
C VAL A 101 -12.55 -15.31 21.12
N GLU A 102 -11.90 -14.17 21.28
CA GLU A 102 -11.60 -13.24 20.21
C GLU A 102 -10.22 -13.51 19.59
N ALA A 103 -10.00 -13.03 18.35
CA ALA A 103 -8.71 -13.13 17.69
C ALA A 103 -7.57 -12.57 18.55
N ASP A 104 -7.82 -11.50 19.30
CA ASP A 104 -6.87 -10.87 20.21
C ASP A 104 -6.38 -11.83 21.31
N ASP A 105 -7.28 -12.66 21.86
CA ASP A 105 -6.94 -13.64 22.90
C ASP A 105 -6.03 -14.74 22.33
N VAL A 106 -6.30 -15.17 21.10
CA VAL A 106 -5.46 -16.13 20.37
C VAL A 106 -4.09 -15.54 20.08
N ILE A 107 -4.04 -14.31 19.55
CA ILE A 107 -2.80 -13.57 19.27
C ILE A 107 -2.00 -13.37 20.56
N GLY A 108 -2.65 -12.98 21.66
CA GLY A 108 -2.03 -12.81 22.96
C GLY A 108 -1.40 -14.10 23.49
N THR A 109 -2.15 -15.21 23.39
CA THR A 109 -1.68 -16.53 23.82
C THR A 109 -0.46 -16.99 23.01
N LEU A 110 -0.51 -16.85 21.67
CA LEU A 110 0.62 -17.19 20.80
C LEU A 110 1.84 -16.31 21.07
N SER A 111 1.64 -15.01 21.29
CA SER A 111 2.72 -14.06 21.61
C SER A 111 3.41 -14.41 22.92
N LEU A 112 2.64 -14.80 23.95
CA LEU A 112 3.19 -15.25 25.21
C LEU A 112 3.98 -16.56 25.06
N GLN A 113 3.44 -17.52 24.31
CA GLN A 113 4.13 -18.78 24.03
C GLN A 113 5.46 -18.56 23.28
N ALA A 114 5.45 -17.66 22.27
CA ALA A 114 6.65 -17.27 21.53
C ALA A 114 7.69 -16.59 22.44
N SER A 115 7.26 -15.67 23.29
CA SER A 115 8.12 -14.97 24.24
C SER A 115 8.78 -15.94 25.25
N LYS A 116 8.04 -16.95 25.74
CA LYS A 116 8.58 -18.02 26.60
C LYS A 116 9.66 -18.84 25.89
N LYS A 117 9.54 -19.04 24.59
CA LYS A 117 10.55 -19.71 23.73
C LYS A 117 11.65 -18.76 23.25
N LYS A 118 11.67 -17.51 23.69
CA LYS A 118 12.62 -16.45 23.28
C LYS A 118 12.54 -16.09 21.79
N ILE A 119 11.39 -16.27 21.17
CA ILE A 119 11.11 -15.89 19.78
C ILE A 119 10.56 -14.47 19.77
N ASN A 120 11.10 -13.61 18.89
CA ASN A 120 10.57 -12.27 18.69
C ASN A 120 9.30 -12.36 17.85
N THR A 121 8.29 -11.58 18.22
CA THR A 121 6.96 -11.60 17.60
C THR A 121 6.62 -10.22 17.06
N LEU A 122 6.23 -10.17 15.79
CA LEU A 122 5.64 -8.98 15.16
C LEU A 122 4.13 -9.22 15.02
N ILE A 123 3.32 -8.44 15.70
CA ILE A 123 1.87 -8.46 15.56
C ILE A 123 1.47 -7.37 14.56
N SER A 124 0.92 -7.78 13.42
CA SER A 124 0.40 -6.84 12.43
C SER A 124 -1.09 -6.64 12.63
N THR A 125 -1.46 -5.46 13.12
CA THR A 125 -2.83 -5.09 13.48
C THR A 125 -3.05 -3.59 13.40
N GLY A 126 -4.31 -3.18 13.28
CA GLY A 126 -4.74 -1.78 13.48
C GLY A 126 -5.32 -1.54 14.87
N ASP A 127 -5.47 -2.59 15.69
CA ASP A 127 -6.09 -2.49 17.01
C ASP A 127 -5.12 -1.96 18.06
N LYS A 128 -5.57 -0.92 18.77
CA LYS A 128 -4.80 -0.27 19.85
C LYS A 128 -4.73 -1.13 21.13
N ASP A 129 -5.69 -2.03 21.31
CA ASP A 129 -5.84 -2.78 22.55
C ASP A 129 -4.76 -3.86 22.67
N LEU A 130 -4.24 -4.34 21.52
CA LEU A 130 -3.09 -5.22 21.46
C LEU A 130 -1.78 -4.58 21.96
N ALA A 131 -1.75 -3.26 22.22
CA ALA A 131 -0.60 -2.58 22.81
C ALA A 131 -0.24 -3.11 24.22
N GLN A 132 -1.19 -3.73 24.92
CA GLN A 132 -0.95 -4.39 26.20
C GLN A 132 -0.01 -5.61 26.11
N LEU A 133 0.16 -6.18 24.91
CA LEU A 133 1.02 -7.34 24.66
C LEU A 133 2.48 -6.96 24.39
N VAL A 134 2.76 -5.69 24.13
CA VAL A 134 4.10 -5.20 23.78
C VAL A 134 5.07 -5.40 24.93
N ASN A 135 6.24 -5.92 24.62
CA ASN A 135 7.34 -6.12 25.55
C ASN A 135 8.66 -6.21 24.77
N SER A 136 9.77 -6.51 25.43
CA SER A 136 11.10 -6.61 24.79
C SER A 136 11.20 -7.60 23.61
N ARG A 137 10.18 -8.45 23.39
CA ARG A 137 10.12 -9.46 22.31
C ARG A 137 8.89 -9.35 21.42
N VAL A 138 7.91 -8.56 21.82
CA VAL A 138 6.66 -8.38 21.07
C VAL A 138 6.54 -6.93 20.66
N THR A 139 6.42 -6.71 19.37
CA THR A 139 6.17 -5.39 18.77
C THR A 139 4.90 -5.42 17.93
N LEU A 140 4.22 -4.27 17.83
CA LEU A 140 3.10 -4.11 16.92
C LEU A 140 3.55 -3.37 15.67
N MET A 141 2.92 -3.66 14.54
CA MET A 141 3.08 -2.91 13.29
C MET A 141 1.73 -2.59 12.68
N ASN A 142 1.51 -1.32 12.44
CA ASN A 142 0.39 -0.88 11.62
C ASN A 142 0.83 -0.75 10.16
N THR A 143 0.39 -1.67 9.31
CA THR A 143 0.80 -1.72 7.89
C THR A 143 0.36 -0.53 7.05
N MET A 144 -0.64 0.28 7.51
CA MET A 144 -1.06 1.50 6.78
C MET A 144 -0.14 2.67 7.02
N THR A 145 0.29 2.83 8.28
CA THR A 145 1.07 3.99 8.68
C THR A 145 2.55 3.65 8.78
N SER A 146 2.92 2.37 8.58
CA SER A 146 4.26 1.84 8.86
C SER A 146 4.75 2.15 10.28
N GLU A 147 3.82 2.47 11.19
CA GLU A 147 4.10 2.77 12.59
C GLU A 147 4.44 1.48 13.32
N ILE A 148 5.64 1.42 13.87
CA ILE A 148 6.09 0.34 14.74
C ILE A 148 5.94 0.80 16.19
N LEU A 149 5.24 0.01 17.00
CA LEU A 149 5.05 0.24 18.42
C LEU A 149 5.81 -0.82 19.19
N ASP A 150 6.98 -0.43 19.67
CA ASP A 150 7.71 -1.09 20.76
C ASP A 150 7.32 -0.45 22.11
N GLU A 151 7.97 -0.82 23.20
CA GLU A 151 7.69 -0.26 24.55
C GLU A 151 7.79 1.28 24.58
N ALA A 152 8.78 1.85 23.88
CA ALA A 152 8.95 3.30 23.77
C ALA A 152 7.86 3.94 22.91
N GLY A 153 7.47 3.29 21.80
CA GLY A 153 6.37 3.69 20.94
C GLY A 153 5.02 3.70 21.66
N VAL A 154 4.74 2.69 22.46
CA VAL A 154 3.53 2.62 23.31
C VAL A 154 3.53 3.77 24.31
N LEU A 155 4.63 3.98 25.03
CA LEU A 155 4.75 5.08 25.99
C LEU A 155 4.54 6.46 25.30
N LYS A 156 5.14 6.65 24.14
CA LYS A 156 4.98 7.90 23.36
C LYS A 156 3.54 8.11 22.92
N LYS A 157 2.84 7.05 22.49
CA LYS A 157 1.49 7.13 21.92
C LYS A 157 0.40 7.27 22.98
N PHE A 158 0.47 6.48 24.05
CA PHE A 158 -0.56 6.39 25.07
C PHE A 158 -0.23 7.17 26.35
N GLY A 159 1.03 7.54 26.56
CA GLY A 159 1.49 8.19 27.77
C GLY A 159 1.68 7.25 28.96
N VAL A 160 1.52 5.94 28.75
CA VAL A 160 1.69 4.87 29.74
C VAL A 160 2.52 3.74 29.15
N LYS A 161 3.16 2.92 30.00
CA LYS A 161 3.90 1.73 29.59
C LYS A 161 2.94 0.62 29.15
N PRO A 162 3.40 -0.39 28.37
CA PRO A 162 2.55 -1.52 27.95
C PRO A 162 1.85 -2.24 29.10
N ASP A 163 2.51 -2.42 30.24
CA ASP A 163 1.95 -3.06 31.43
C ASP A 163 0.86 -2.25 32.13
N ARG A 164 0.61 -1.02 31.68
CA ARG A 164 -0.47 -0.13 32.17
C ARG A 164 -1.54 0.15 31.12
N ILE A 165 -1.48 -0.48 29.97
CA ILE A 165 -2.48 -0.29 28.91
C ILE A 165 -3.85 -0.81 29.34
N ILE A 166 -3.91 -1.94 30.05
CA ILE A 166 -5.18 -2.49 30.56
C ILE A 166 -5.81 -1.51 31.55
N ASP A 167 -5.05 -1.00 32.53
CA ASP A 167 -5.50 0.01 33.48
C ASP A 167 -6.02 1.27 32.77
N TYR A 168 -5.28 1.73 31.74
CA TYR A 168 -5.62 2.89 30.95
C TYR A 168 -6.94 2.69 30.19
N LEU A 169 -7.15 1.55 29.55
CA LEU A 169 -8.36 1.20 28.82
C LEU A 169 -9.54 1.04 29.78
N ALA A 170 -9.33 0.38 30.91
CA ALA A 170 -10.37 0.19 31.94
C ALA A 170 -10.88 1.52 32.51
N LEU A 171 -9.98 2.47 32.75
CA LEU A 171 -10.34 3.80 33.26
C LEU A 171 -11.15 4.61 32.25
N MET A 172 -10.73 4.60 30.97
CA MET A 172 -11.40 5.37 29.92
C MET A 172 -12.67 4.73 29.41
N GLY A 173 -12.73 3.40 29.47
CA GLY A 173 -13.70 2.63 28.69
C GLY A 173 -13.39 2.63 27.20
N ASP A 174 -14.17 1.85 26.45
CA ASP A 174 -14.14 1.84 25.00
C ASP A 174 -15.57 1.90 24.42
N LYS A 175 -15.83 2.97 23.67
CA LYS A 175 -17.14 3.15 23.03
C LYS A 175 -17.39 2.16 21.91
N SER A 176 -16.36 1.71 21.21
CA SER A 176 -16.49 0.76 20.10
C SER A 176 -16.90 -0.63 20.59
N ASP A 177 -16.41 -1.01 21.78
CA ASP A 177 -16.69 -2.30 22.39
C ASP A 177 -17.74 -2.23 23.49
N ASN A 178 -18.28 -1.04 23.71
CA ASN A 178 -19.24 -0.75 24.77
C ASN A 178 -18.70 -1.08 26.17
N ILE A 179 -17.40 -0.85 26.40
CA ILE A 179 -16.77 -0.96 27.72
C ILE A 179 -16.99 0.35 28.46
N PRO A 180 -17.65 0.32 29.63
CA PRO A 180 -18.18 1.53 30.24
C PRO A 180 -17.12 2.51 30.77
N GLY A 181 -16.03 2.01 31.38
CA GLY A 181 -15.02 2.84 32.02
C GLY A 181 -15.56 3.62 33.23
N VAL A 182 -14.81 4.66 33.64
CA VAL A 182 -15.25 5.62 34.66
C VAL A 182 -15.81 6.87 33.98
N PRO A 183 -17.07 7.26 34.25
CA PRO A 183 -17.71 8.39 33.59
C PRO A 183 -16.95 9.71 33.78
N GLY A 184 -16.53 10.33 32.66
CA GLY A 184 -15.78 11.58 32.65
C GLY A 184 -14.26 11.43 32.76
N VAL A 185 -13.74 10.23 32.81
CA VAL A 185 -12.30 9.94 32.66
C VAL A 185 -11.97 9.83 31.18
N GLY A 186 -11.06 10.65 30.74
CA GLY A 186 -10.50 10.61 29.40
C GLY A 186 -8.99 10.37 29.42
N PRO A 187 -8.31 10.33 28.26
CA PRO A 187 -6.88 9.99 28.16
C PRO A 187 -5.99 10.74 29.14
N LYS A 188 -6.14 12.07 29.22
CA LYS A 188 -5.32 12.91 30.11
C LYS A 188 -5.51 12.58 31.57
N THR A 189 -6.74 12.28 32.00
CA THR A 189 -7.05 11.96 33.40
C THR A 189 -6.55 10.56 33.74
N ALA A 190 -6.74 9.59 32.86
CA ALA A 190 -6.25 8.22 33.04
C ALA A 190 -4.71 8.19 33.17
N VAL A 191 -4.00 8.86 32.24
CA VAL A 191 -2.53 8.97 32.32
C VAL A 191 -2.08 9.66 33.62
N LYS A 192 -2.70 10.78 33.98
CA LYS A 192 -2.36 11.49 35.23
C LYS A 192 -2.50 10.58 36.44
N TRP A 193 -3.62 9.88 36.58
CA TRP A 193 -3.87 9.00 37.72
C TRP A 193 -2.90 7.80 37.74
N LEU A 194 -2.58 7.22 36.58
CA LEU A 194 -1.62 6.11 36.49
C LEU A 194 -0.19 6.56 36.79
N VAL A 195 0.19 7.79 36.47
CA VAL A 195 1.48 8.35 36.89
C VAL A 195 1.52 8.62 38.39
N GLU A 196 0.41 9.07 38.99
CA GLU A 196 0.34 9.38 40.43
C GLU A 196 0.19 8.14 41.32
N HIS A 197 -0.51 7.09 40.84
CA HIS A 197 -0.88 5.92 41.66
C HIS A 197 -0.43 4.58 41.09
N ASP A 198 0.32 4.60 40.01
CA ASP A 198 0.94 3.45 39.32
C ASP A 198 -0.05 2.50 38.63
N SER A 199 -1.16 2.10 39.24
CA SER A 199 -2.08 1.08 38.75
C SER A 199 -3.53 1.41 39.08
N MET A 200 -4.47 0.69 38.44
CA MET A 200 -5.90 0.75 38.77
C MET A 200 -6.15 0.47 40.25
N GLU A 201 -5.52 -0.55 40.80
CA GLU A 201 -5.65 -0.87 42.25
C GLU A 201 -5.08 0.25 43.11
N GLY A 202 -3.96 0.88 42.72
CA GLY A 202 -3.43 2.06 43.38
C GLY A 202 -4.37 3.25 43.35
N ILE A 203 -5.06 3.45 42.22
CA ILE A 203 -6.09 4.49 42.07
C ILE A 203 -7.28 4.18 42.94
N ILE A 204 -7.76 2.94 42.99
CA ILE A 204 -8.89 2.51 43.84
C ILE A 204 -8.54 2.71 45.32
N ALA A 205 -7.34 2.29 45.77
CA ALA A 205 -6.89 2.44 47.16
C ALA A 205 -6.83 3.92 47.59
N ASN A 206 -6.55 4.83 46.67
CA ASN A 206 -6.49 6.28 46.91
C ASN A 206 -7.74 7.04 46.48
N ALA A 207 -8.82 6.37 46.09
CA ALA A 207 -10.02 6.98 45.56
C ALA A 207 -10.65 8.03 46.48
N SER A 208 -10.51 7.90 47.79
CA SER A 208 -10.98 8.88 48.77
C SER A 208 -10.21 10.21 48.75
N ALA A 209 -8.94 10.17 48.34
CA ALA A 209 -8.06 11.34 48.23
C ALA A 209 -8.25 12.08 46.88
N ILE A 210 -8.82 11.43 45.87
CA ILE A 210 -9.05 12.03 44.57
C ILE A 210 -10.25 12.99 44.65
N ALA A 211 -9.95 14.29 44.56
CA ALA A 211 -10.95 15.35 44.73
C ALA A 211 -11.78 15.59 43.45
N GLY A 212 -12.93 16.26 43.62
CA GLY A 212 -13.78 16.74 42.56
C GLY A 212 -14.75 15.69 42.00
N LYS A 213 -15.59 16.13 41.05
CA LYS A 213 -16.69 15.30 40.49
C LYS A 213 -16.20 13.99 39.85
N VAL A 214 -15.00 13.96 39.30
CA VAL A 214 -14.43 12.76 38.67
C VAL A 214 -13.99 11.75 39.73
N GLY A 215 -13.46 12.22 40.87
CA GLY A 215 -13.19 11.37 42.05
C GLY A 215 -14.45 10.79 42.68
N GLU A 216 -15.53 11.57 42.75
CA GLU A 216 -16.86 11.06 43.20
C GLU A 216 -17.33 9.92 42.27
N ARG A 217 -17.30 10.16 40.95
CA ARG A 217 -17.67 9.13 39.97
C ARG A 217 -16.78 7.89 40.02
N LEU A 218 -15.49 8.03 40.28
CA LEU A 218 -14.61 6.89 40.48
C LEU A 218 -15.12 6.04 41.65
N ARG A 219 -15.40 6.65 42.80
CA ARG A 219 -15.88 5.95 44.00
C ARG A 219 -17.21 5.24 43.78
N GLU A 220 -18.10 5.86 43.02
CA GLU A 220 -19.42 5.32 42.69
C GLU A 220 -19.35 4.17 41.68
N ASN A 221 -18.26 4.07 40.88
CA ASN A 221 -18.13 3.13 39.76
C ASN A 221 -16.95 2.16 39.88
N ILE A 222 -16.51 1.82 41.12
CA ILE A 222 -15.37 0.90 41.32
C ILE A 222 -15.66 -0.48 40.75
N GLU A 223 -16.86 -1.04 40.97
CA GLU A 223 -17.23 -2.34 40.43
C GLU A 223 -17.29 -2.33 38.90
N GLN A 224 -17.80 -1.25 38.32
CA GLN A 224 -17.80 -1.05 36.87
C GLN A 224 -16.40 -0.92 36.30
N LEU A 225 -15.48 -0.29 37.03
CA LEU A 225 -14.08 -0.19 36.65
C LEU A 225 -13.40 -1.57 36.65
N ARG A 226 -13.68 -2.42 37.64
CA ARG A 226 -13.20 -3.80 37.69
C ARG A 226 -13.71 -4.62 36.52
N LEU A 227 -15.01 -4.52 36.20
CA LEU A 227 -15.59 -5.14 35.01
C LEU A 227 -14.92 -4.65 33.73
N SER A 228 -14.69 -3.35 33.62
CA SER A 228 -14.00 -2.77 32.45
C SER A 228 -12.57 -3.29 32.32
N TYR A 229 -11.87 -3.50 33.41
CA TYR A 229 -10.53 -4.11 33.42
C TYR A 229 -10.58 -5.56 32.91
N GLU A 230 -11.52 -6.35 33.38
CA GLU A 230 -11.70 -7.74 32.92
C GLU A 230 -12.04 -7.80 31.42
N LEU A 231 -12.95 -6.94 30.93
CA LEU A 231 -13.33 -6.87 29.53
C LEU A 231 -12.19 -6.42 28.61
N ALA A 232 -11.35 -5.47 29.06
CA ALA A 232 -10.21 -4.97 28.31
C ALA A 232 -9.00 -5.92 28.34
N THR A 233 -8.96 -6.87 29.27
CA THR A 233 -7.84 -7.80 29.42
C THR A 233 -7.88 -8.88 28.34
N ILE A 234 -6.79 -9.00 27.60
CA ILE A 234 -6.60 -10.09 26.62
C ILE A 234 -6.23 -11.38 27.37
N LYS A 235 -6.95 -12.45 27.05
CA LYS A 235 -6.70 -13.78 27.61
C LYS A 235 -5.45 -14.39 27.00
N LEU A 236 -4.55 -14.89 27.84
CA LEU A 236 -3.22 -15.39 27.42
C LEU A 236 -3.07 -16.91 27.58
N ASP A 237 -4.15 -17.60 27.91
CA ASP A 237 -4.19 -19.05 28.22
C ASP A 237 -5.30 -19.77 27.41
N VAL A 238 -5.55 -19.29 26.18
CA VAL A 238 -6.53 -19.93 25.27
C VAL A 238 -6.04 -21.36 24.95
N ASN A 239 -6.93 -22.34 25.14
CA ASN A 239 -6.66 -23.70 24.73
C ASN A 239 -6.73 -23.81 23.20
N MET A 240 -5.63 -24.21 22.58
CA MET A 240 -5.49 -24.33 21.12
C MET A 240 -4.74 -25.60 20.77
N ASP A 241 -5.18 -26.26 19.72
CA ASP A 241 -4.52 -27.47 19.21
C ASP A 241 -3.29 -27.19 18.33
N VAL A 242 -2.86 -25.89 18.25
CA VAL A 242 -1.76 -25.43 17.39
C VAL A 242 -0.59 -24.96 18.25
N SER A 243 0.61 -25.48 17.97
CA SER A 243 1.85 -25.05 18.59
C SER A 243 2.63 -24.07 17.71
N ILE A 244 3.52 -23.24 18.32
CA ILE A 244 4.38 -22.29 17.59
C ILE A 244 5.24 -22.99 16.52
N SER A 245 5.63 -24.26 16.73
CA SER A 245 6.44 -25.03 15.76
C SER A 245 5.66 -25.43 14.49
N GLU A 246 4.34 -25.36 14.53
CA GLU A 246 3.46 -25.70 13.41
C GLU A 246 3.07 -24.49 12.56
N LEU A 247 3.48 -23.27 12.97
CA LEU A 247 3.16 -22.01 12.30
C LEU A 247 4.07 -21.69 11.10
N SER A 248 4.73 -22.68 10.52
CA SER A 248 5.51 -22.48 9.29
C SER A 248 4.62 -22.43 8.07
N LYS A 249 4.95 -21.51 7.14
CA LYS A 249 4.31 -21.50 5.83
C LYS A 249 4.63 -22.82 5.11
N ARG A 250 3.60 -23.47 4.56
CA ARG A 250 3.70 -24.66 3.71
C ARG A 250 3.82 -24.24 2.24
N GLU A 251 4.01 -25.20 1.35
CA GLU A 251 3.93 -24.96 -0.09
C GLU A 251 2.52 -24.50 -0.48
N ASP A 252 2.44 -23.65 -1.49
CA ASP A 252 1.18 -23.15 -2.02
C ASP A 252 0.47 -24.28 -2.77
N ASP A 253 -0.83 -24.41 -2.58
CA ASP A 253 -1.69 -25.28 -3.40
C ASP A 253 -2.05 -24.55 -4.70
N TYR A 254 -1.22 -24.74 -5.73
CA TYR A 254 -1.38 -24.08 -7.02
C TYR A 254 -2.78 -24.26 -7.60
N GLN A 255 -3.27 -25.52 -7.65
CA GLN A 255 -4.54 -25.82 -8.30
C GLN A 255 -5.70 -25.14 -7.58
N LYS A 256 -5.72 -25.21 -6.25
CA LYS A 256 -6.75 -24.56 -5.44
C LYS A 256 -6.71 -23.04 -5.59
N LEU A 257 -5.51 -22.44 -5.64
CA LEU A 257 -5.36 -20.99 -5.88
C LEU A 257 -5.86 -20.59 -7.27
N TYR A 258 -5.53 -21.38 -8.30
CA TYR A 258 -5.99 -21.14 -9.66
C TYR A 258 -7.52 -21.18 -9.76
N ASP A 259 -8.15 -22.19 -9.16
CA ASP A 259 -9.60 -22.35 -9.15
C ASP A 259 -10.29 -21.19 -8.43
N LEU A 260 -9.81 -20.81 -7.24
CA LEU A 260 -10.35 -19.70 -6.45
C LEU A 260 -10.18 -18.35 -7.18
N PHE A 261 -9.00 -18.10 -7.77
CA PHE A 261 -8.77 -16.85 -8.50
C PHE A 261 -9.59 -16.78 -9.78
N SER A 262 -9.83 -17.92 -10.43
CA SER A 262 -10.70 -18.04 -11.61
C SER A 262 -12.16 -17.77 -11.26
N GLU A 263 -12.65 -18.35 -10.16
CA GLU A 263 -14.02 -18.13 -9.68
C GLU A 263 -14.27 -16.66 -9.31
N LEU A 264 -13.29 -16.01 -8.66
CA LEU A 264 -13.36 -14.61 -8.24
C LEU A 264 -12.96 -13.63 -9.34
N GLU A 265 -12.55 -14.13 -10.52
CA GLU A 265 -12.12 -13.33 -11.69
C GLU A 265 -10.89 -12.44 -11.42
N PHE A 266 -9.96 -12.91 -10.61
CA PHE A 266 -8.70 -12.20 -10.34
C PHE A 266 -7.63 -12.46 -11.41
N LYS A 267 -7.89 -12.01 -12.64
CA LYS A 267 -7.06 -12.26 -13.82
C LYS A 267 -5.57 -11.93 -13.64
N SER A 268 -5.24 -10.88 -12.90
CA SER A 268 -3.85 -10.52 -12.61
C SER A 268 -3.15 -11.57 -11.73
N TRP A 269 -3.85 -12.10 -10.73
CA TRP A 269 -3.30 -13.12 -9.83
C TRP A 269 -3.17 -14.49 -10.51
N ILE A 270 -4.07 -14.82 -11.44
CA ILE A 270 -3.95 -16.02 -12.26
C ILE A 270 -2.65 -15.94 -13.09
N ARG A 271 -2.41 -14.81 -13.76
CA ARG A 271 -1.18 -14.61 -14.54
C ARG A 271 0.08 -14.70 -13.67
N GLU A 272 0.10 -14.01 -12.52
CA GLU A 272 1.22 -14.09 -11.57
C GLU A 272 1.47 -15.54 -11.10
N LEU A 273 0.41 -16.30 -10.91
CA LEU A 273 0.48 -17.70 -10.49
C LEU A 273 1.07 -18.57 -11.62
N GLU A 274 0.58 -18.42 -12.85
CA GLU A 274 1.09 -19.11 -14.05
C GLU A 274 2.58 -18.79 -14.29
N GLU A 275 2.98 -17.53 -14.20
CA GLU A 275 4.38 -17.10 -14.32
C GLU A 275 5.27 -17.70 -13.23
N SER A 276 4.78 -17.76 -11.98
CA SER A 276 5.55 -18.28 -10.84
C SER A 276 5.81 -19.78 -10.92
N TYR A 277 4.90 -20.52 -11.53
CA TYR A 277 4.99 -22.00 -11.65
C TYR A 277 5.45 -22.47 -13.04
N GLY A 278 5.81 -21.54 -13.95
CA GLY A 278 6.37 -21.86 -15.27
C GLY A 278 5.39 -22.57 -16.21
N ILE A 279 4.09 -22.36 -16.00
CA ILE A 279 3.03 -23.04 -16.77
C ILE A 279 2.57 -22.10 -17.90
N SER A 280 3.45 -21.91 -18.89
CA SER A 280 3.06 -21.25 -20.15
C SER A 280 2.38 -22.21 -21.16
N ASP A 281 2.23 -23.50 -20.86
CA ASP A 281 1.86 -24.53 -21.84
C ASP A 281 0.67 -25.44 -21.46
N LEU A 282 -0.31 -25.01 -20.65
CA LEU A 282 -1.51 -25.82 -20.37
C LEU A 282 -2.78 -25.39 -21.14
N ASN A 283 -2.65 -24.57 -22.16
CA ASN A 283 -3.82 -24.21 -23.02
C ASN A 283 -4.12 -25.20 -24.15
N ASP A 284 -3.60 -26.43 -24.10
CA ASP A 284 -3.81 -27.43 -25.18
C ASP A 284 -4.73 -28.60 -24.79
N ARG A 285 -5.61 -28.46 -23.79
CA ARG A 285 -6.63 -29.49 -23.49
C ARG A 285 -7.99 -28.88 -23.09
N SER A 286 -8.65 -28.19 -24.01
CA SER A 286 -10.12 -28.14 -24.08
C SER A 286 -10.57 -27.47 -25.39
N GLU A 287 -10.34 -28.15 -26.51
CA GLU A 287 -11.22 -27.99 -27.67
C GLU A 287 -12.43 -28.85 -27.42
N ASP A 288 -13.53 -28.29 -26.97
CA ASP A 288 -14.85 -28.43 -27.59
C ASP A 288 -15.89 -27.64 -26.78
N MET A 289 -16.31 -26.55 -27.30
CA MET A 289 -17.67 -26.00 -27.33
C MET A 289 -17.67 -24.48 -27.48
N GLY A 290 -18.16 -23.99 -28.60
CA GLY A 290 -18.78 -22.67 -28.72
C GLY A 290 -17.98 -21.57 -29.45
N LYS A 291 -17.89 -21.69 -30.77
CA LYS A 291 -17.53 -20.59 -31.67
C LYS A 291 -18.52 -19.45 -31.54
N ALA A 292 -18.07 -18.29 -31.04
CA ALA A 292 -18.59 -16.99 -31.41
C ALA A 292 -17.41 -16.06 -31.67
N GLN A 293 -17.30 -15.64 -32.90
CA GLN A 293 -16.26 -14.80 -33.46
C GLN A 293 -16.21 -13.41 -32.81
N SER A 294 -15.04 -13.02 -32.36
CA SER A 294 -14.59 -11.64 -32.46
C SER A 294 -13.12 -11.67 -32.85
N GLN A 295 -12.87 -11.38 -34.09
CA GLN A 295 -11.54 -11.18 -34.64
C GLN A 295 -10.92 -9.95 -33.96
N VAL A 296 -9.94 -10.17 -33.10
CA VAL A 296 -8.91 -9.18 -32.81
C VAL A 296 -7.65 -9.68 -33.50
N VAL A 297 -7.24 -8.90 -34.47
CA VAL A 297 -6.04 -9.11 -35.27
C VAL A 297 -4.83 -9.19 -34.33
N ALA A 298 -4.26 -10.38 -34.18
CA ALA A 298 -2.94 -10.57 -33.61
C ALA A 298 -1.93 -10.14 -34.69
N THR A 299 -1.43 -8.93 -34.62
CA THR A 299 -0.20 -8.56 -35.30
C THR A 299 0.98 -8.97 -34.44
N GLY A 300 1.81 -9.79 -35.01
CA GLY A 300 3.08 -10.36 -34.68
C GLY A 300 3.82 -9.86 -33.43
N SER A 301 4.20 -10.81 -32.60
CA SER A 301 5.32 -10.66 -31.67
C SER A 301 6.62 -10.71 -32.46
N ASP A 302 6.97 -9.61 -33.09
CA ASP A 302 8.36 -9.36 -33.40
C ASP A 302 9.00 -8.83 -32.11
N ALA A 303 9.80 -9.66 -31.46
CA ALA A 303 10.77 -9.19 -30.49
C ALA A 303 11.56 -8.09 -31.20
N ILE A 304 11.37 -6.84 -30.75
CA ILE A 304 12.18 -5.71 -31.22
C ILE A 304 13.59 -6.02 -30.78
N SER A 305 14.38 -6.58 -31.70
CA SER A 305 15.83 -6.60 -31.54
C SER A 305 16.24 -5.14 -31.42
N VAL A 306 16.86 -4.78 -30.28
CA VAL A 306 17.44 -3.45 -30.04
C VAL A 306 18.47 -3.22 -31.14
N SER A 307 18.04 -2.63 -32.26
CA SER A 307 18.91 -1.95 -33.19
C SER A 307 19.52 -0.76 -32.46
N GLU A 308 20.76 -0.40 -32.78
CA GLU A 308 21.49 0.71 -32.20
C GLU A 308 20.57 1.90 -31.93
N VAL A 309 20.39 2.25 -30.65
CA VAL A 309 19.60 3.42 -30.23
C VAL A 309 20.41 4.68 -30.55
N ASP A 310 19.78 5.66 -31.14
CA ASP A 310 20.36 6.96 -31.44
C ASP A 310 19.82 8.01 -30.45
N TYR A 311 20.49 8.08 -29.29
CA TYR A 311 20.19 9.06 -28.27
C TYR A 311 21.16 10.22 -28.31
N SER A 312 20.64 11.44 -28.33
CA SER A 312 21.42 12.66 -28.43
C SER A 312 21.16 13.65 -27.29
N VAL A 313 22.11 14.54 -27.10
CA VAL A 313 22.01 15.69 -26.18
C VAL A 313 22.21 16.95 -26.99
N VAL A 314 21.24 17.88 -26.91
CA VAL A 314 21.21 19.11 -27.67
C VAL A 314 21.65 20.26 -26.78
N THR A 315 22.85 20.78 -27.02
CA THR A 315 23.48 21.79 -26.15
C THR A 315 23.70 23.14 -26.83
N ASP A 316 23.44 23.24 -28.13
CA ASP A 316 23.56 24.47 -28.88
C ASP A 316 22.37 24.73 -29.84
N THR A 317 22.28 25.95 -30.34
CA THR A 317 21.16 26.42 -31.18
C THR A 317 21.15 25.81 -32.59
N GLU A 318 22.29 25.35 -33.11
CA GLU A 318 22.38 24.69 -34.41
C GLU A 318 21.81 23.30 -34.34
N GLN A 319 22.23 22.53 -33.31
CA GLN A 319 21.67 21.20 -32.98
C GLN A 319 20.17 21.30 -32.74
N LEU A 320 19.71 22.29 -31.96
CA LEU A 320 18.29 22.51 -31.70
C LEU A 320 17.51 22.78 -32.99
N SER A 321 18.08 23.59 -33.88
CA SER A 321 17.43 23.91 -35.18
C SER A 321 17.36 22.70 -36.10
N SER A 322 18.40 21.85 -36.10
CA SER A 322 18.45 20.58 -36.84
C SER A 322 17.40 19.59 -36.32
N LEU A 323 17.32 19.43 -34.99
CA LEU A 323 16.32 18.59 -34.33
C LEU A 323 14.90 19.03 -34.67
N VAL A 324 14.61 20.33 -34.57
CA VAL A 324 13.28 20.88 -34.90
C VAL A 324 12.91 20.60 -36.39
N GLN A 325 13.85 20.74 -37.33
CA GLN A 325 13.62 20.42 -38.72
C GLN A 325 13.38 18.95 -39.02
N GLU A 326 13.98 18.08 -38.23
CA GLU A 326 13.76 16.63 -38.27
C GLU A 326 12.37 16.29 -37.75
N LEU A 327 12.05 16.74 -36.54
CA LEU A 327 10.78 16.48 -35.88
C LEU A 327 9.57 17.07 -36.60
N ASP A 328 9.75 18.19 -37.34
CA ASP A 328 8.66 18.82 -38.15
C ASP A 328 8.20 17.92 -39.33
N LYS A 329 9.04 16.96 -39.73
CA LYS A 329 8.66 16.00 -40.79
C LYS A 329 7.92 14.78 -40.23
N SER A 330 7.80 14.68 -38.93
CA SER A 330 7.20 13.51 -38.25
C SER A 330 5.69 13.72 -38.08
N SER A 331 4.92 12.65 -38.21
CA SER A 331 3.48 12.65 -37.91
C SER A 331 3.17 12.54 -36.40
N ARG A 332 4.16 12.17 -35.60
CA ARG A 332 4.04 11.95 -34.14
C ARG A 332 5.24 12.54 -33.43
N LEU A 333 4.99 13.09 -32.25
CA LEU A 333 6.01 13.62 -31.35
C LEU A 333 5.74 13.13 -29.92
N CYS A 334 6.67 12.39 -29.35
CA CYS A 334 6.69 12.07 -27.94
C CYS A 334 7.38 13.20 -27.16
N ILE A 335 6.79 13.57 -26.03
CA ILE A 335 7.28 14.68 -25.20
C ILE A 335 7.40 14.18 -23.75
N ASN A 336 8.57 14.37 -23.17
CA ASN A 336 8.84 14.21 -21.75
C ASN A 336 9.46 15.50 -21.18
N ILE A 337 9.09 15.91 -19.97
CA ILE A 337 9.64 17.11 -19.32
C ILE A 337 10.08 16.76 -17.90
N GLU A 338 11.36 16.87 -17.66
CA GLU A 338 11.93 16.69 -16.34
C GLU A 338 11.85 17.99 -15.54
N VAL A 339 11.23 17.93 -14.37
CA VAL A 339 10.97 19.12 -13.55
C VAL A 339 11.42 18.93 -12.10
N GLN A 340 11.80 20.04 -11.47
CA GLN A 340 12.07 20.12 -10.04
C GLN A 340 11.04 21.01 -9.36
N GLY A 341 10.53 20.56 -8.20
CA GLY A 341 9.49 21.25 -7.43
C GLY A 341 8.29 20.33 -7.19
N THR A 342 7.53 20.62 -6.12
CA THR A 342 6.35 19.82 -5.71
C THR A 342 5.03 20.53 -6.04
N HIS A 343 5.07 21.82 -6.27
CA HIS A 343 3.88 22.64 -6.55
C HIS A 343 3.96 23.24 -7.95
N PHE A 344 2.92 23.09 -8.76
CA PHE A 344 2.93 23.46 -10.19
C PHE A 344 3.22 24.97 -10.46
N LEU A 345 3.07 25.84 -9.47
CA LEU A 345 3.43 27.26 -9.58
C LEU A 345 4.93 27.53 -9.32
N GLU A 346 5.66 26.57 -8.77
CA GLU A 346 7.07 26.68 -8.42
C GLU A 346 7.93 25.67 -9.18
N ILE A 347 7.36 25.03 -10.21
CA ILE A 347 8.05 24.02 -11.02
C ILE A 347 9.10 24.70 -11.90
N GLN A 348 10.33 24.18 -11.80
CA GLN A 348 11.44 24.53 -12.68
C GLN A 348 11.67 23.38 -13.66
N ILE A 349 11.69 23.68 -14.96
CA ILE A 349 12.07 22.71 -16.00
C ILE A 349 13.59 22.53 -15.97
N ILE A 350 14.04 21.27 -15.85
CA ILE A 350 15.46 20.89 -15.85
C ILE A 350 15.91 20.45 -17.22
N GLY A 351 15.03 19.74 -17.94
CA GLY A 351 15.28 19.31 -19.31
C GLY A 351 14.04 18.86 -20.05
N ILE A 352 14.13 18.77 -21.36
CA ILE A 352 13.03 18.37 -22.26
C ILE A 352 13.51 17.22 -23.13
N GLY A 353 12.81 16.09 -23.09
CA GLY A 353 13.00 14.94 -23.98
C GLY A 353 12.02 14.97 -25.14
N LEU A 354 12.50 14.78 -26.36
CA LEU A 354 11.70 14.72 -27.58
C LEU A 354 12.07 13.50 -28.39
N SER A 355 11.05 12.79 -28.95
CA SER A 355 11.25 11.65 -29.85
C SER A 355 10.22 11.67 -30.97
N SER A 356 10.63 11.25 -32.16
CA SER A 356 9.75 11.04 -33.33
C SER A 356 9.31 9.58 -33.51
N GLY A 357 9.94 8.64 -32.79
CA GLY A 357 9.66 7.21 -32.89
C GLY A 357 10.68 6.36 -32.16
N PRO A 358 10.46 5.04 -32.09
CA PRO A 358 11.31 4.11 -31.37
C PRO A 358 12.78 4.14 -31.82
N GLY A 359 13.69 4.05 -30.87
CA GLY A 359 15.13 4.06 -31.09
C GLY A 359 15.76 5.44 -31.24
N HIS A 360 14.97 6.52 -31.23
CA HIS A 360 15.47 7.89 -31.39
C HIS A 360 14.92 8.81 -30.32
N ALA A 361 15.78 9.39 -29.51
CA ALA A 361 15.36 10.41 -28.53
C ALA A 361 16.46 11.46 -28.33
N SER A 362 16.06 12.70 -28.09
CA SER A 362 16.94 13.83 -27.89
C SER A 362 16.60 14.56 -26.59
N TYR A 363 17.59 14.74 -25.73
CA TYR A 363 17.47 15.50 -24.49
C TYR A 363 18.01 16.92 -24.64
N ILE A 364 17.25 17.90 -24.19
CA ILE A 364 17.61 19.33 -24.23
C ILE A 364 17.75 19.84 -22.78
N PRO A 365 18.97 20.01 -22.23
CA PRO A 365 19.19 20.54 -20.90
C PRO A 365 18.91 22.04 -20.84
N VAL A 366 18.20 22.51 -19.81
CA VAL A 366 17.83 23.93 -19.65
C VAL A 366 17.90 24.45 -18.22
N GLY A 367 18.00 23.57 -17.20
CA GLY A 367 17.93 23.95 -15.80
C GLY A 367 18.93 23.26 -14.87
N HIS A 368 20.01 22.68 -15.40
CA HIS A 368 21.05 22.05 -14.59
C HIS A 368 21.92 23.07 -13.85
N LEU A 369 22.37 22.68 -12.65
CA LEU A 369 23.25 23.46 -11.77
C LEU A 369 24.61 22.76 -11.53
N CYS A 370 24.89 21.65 -12.23
CA CYS A 370 26.15 20.90 -12.13
C CYS A 370 27.29 21.62 -12.86
N GLU A 371 28.55 21.13 -12.66
CA GLU A 371 29.73 21.71 -13.29
C GLU A 371 29.68 21.69 -14.83
N ASP A 372 29.02 20.68 -15.43
CA ASP A 372 28.82 20.56 -16.88
C ASP A 372 27.69 21.45 -17.44
N SER A 373 27.00 22.22 -16.60
CA SER A 373 25.86 23.06 -17.01
C SER A 373 26.23 24.25 -17.91
N SER A 374 27.52 24.50 -18.12
CA SER A 374 28.00 25.61 -18.99
C SER A 374 27.62 25.46 -20.46
N LYS A 375 27.13 24.30 -20.89
CA LYS A 375 26.71 23.99 -22.28
C LYS A 375 25.21 23.79 -22.44
N GLN A 376 24.37 24.30 -21.53
CA GLN A 376 22.91 24.22 -21.68
C GLN A 376 22.35 25.48 -22.37
N LEU A 377 21.18 25.30 -22.99
CA LEU A 377 20.45 26.38 -23.62
C LEU A 377 19.54 27.11 -22.62
N GLU A 378 19.27 28.39 -22.87
CA GLU A 378 18.27 29.14 -22.11
C GLU A 378 16.87 28.59 -22.40
N LEU A 379 16.07 28.28 -21.35
CA LEU A 379 14.74 27.69 -21.46
C LEU A 379 13.84 28.44 -22.48
N LYS A 380 13.86 29.78 -22.43
CA LYS A 380 13.05 30.60 -23.33
C LYS A 380 13.43 30.38 -24.80
N VAL A 381 14.71 30.31 -25.10
CA VAL A 381 15.20 30.05 -26.47
C VAL A 381 14.74 28.69 -26.97
N VAL A 382 14.78 27.67 -26.09
CA VAL A 382 14.32 26.32 -26.42
C VAL A 382 12.82 26.33 -26.66
N LEU A 383 12.04 26.88 -25.74
CA LEU A 383 10.58 26.91 -25.87
C LEU A 383 10.11 27.70 -27.11
N ASP A 384 10.72 28.85 -27.40
CA ASP A 384 10.39 29.62 -28.61
C ASP A 384 10.68 28.83 -29.91
N LYS A 385 11.68 27.95 -29.89
CA LYS A 385 12.04 27.11 -31.06
C LYS A 385 11.15 25.89 -31.23
N ILE A 386 10.77 25.24 -30.11
CA ILE A 386 9.95 24.02 -30.16
C ILE A 386 8.44 24.31 -30.13
N ALA A 387 8.01 25.51 -29.74
CA ALA A 387 6.59 25.89 -29.69
C ALA A 387 5.86 25.62 -31.04
N PRO A 388 6.40 25.92 -32.21
CA PRO A 388 5.74 25.60 -33.49
C PRO A 388 5.41 24.10 -33.63
N LEU A 389 6.27 23.20 -33.17
CA LEU A 389 6.02 21.74 -33.16
C LEU A 389 4.94 21.34 -32.16
N ILE A 390 5.02 21.88 -30.93
CA ILE A 390 4.12 21.57 -29.83
C ILE A 390 2.70 22.05 -30.13
N GLU A 391 2.56 23.21 -30.74
CA GLU A 391 1.28 23.84 -31.09
C GLU A 391 0.70 23.34 -32.43
N ASN A 392 1.50 22.69 -33.28
CA ASN A 392 1.06 22.17 -34.57
C ASN A 392 -0.01 21.07 -34.39
N LYS A 393 -1.18 21.28 -34.99
CA LYS A 393 -2.30 20.34 -34.90
C LYS A 393 -2.14 19.11 -35.79
N GLU A 394 -1.31 19.17 -36.81
CA GLU A 394 -1.06 18.07 -37.74
C GLU A 394 -0.11 17.00 -37.17
N ILE A 395 0.71 17.39 -36.19
CA ILE A 395 1.60 16.47 -35.49
C ILE A 395 0.88 15.94 -34.24
N SER A 396 0.65 14.64 -34.16
CA SER A 396 0.06 14.01 -32.96
C SER A 396 1.06 13.94 -31.84
N LYS A 397 0.66 14.31 -30.61
CA LYS A 397 1.50 14.26 -29.42
C LYS A 397 1.15 13.08 -28.54
N CYS A 398 2.18 12.45 -28.02
CA CYS A 398 2.08 11.37 -27.04
C CYS A 398 3.10 11.56 -25.90
N GLY A 399 2.91 10.84 -24.82
CA GLY A 399 3.80 10.83 -23.68
C GLY A 399 3.12 10.25 -22.44
N TYR A 400 3.81 10.32 -21.33
CA TYR A 400 3.31 9.89 -20.02
C TYR A 400 2.85 11.12 -19.24
N ASP A 401 1.62 11.09 -18.68
CA ASP A 401 0.98 12.21 -17.96
C ASP A 401 0.95 13.52 -18.76
N MET A 402 0.36 13.45 -19.93
CA MET A 402 0.24 14.60 -20.86
C MET A 402 -0.53 15.77 -20.26
N LYS A 403 -1.39 15.52 -19.27
CA LYS A 403 -2.07 16.57 -18.51
C LYS A 403 -1.08 17.41 -17.71
N PHE A 404 -0.16 16.76 -17.00
CA PHE A 404 0.90 17.45 -16.27
C PHE A 404 1.81 18.24 -17.21
N ILE A 405 2.27 17.61 -18.31
CA ILE A 405 3.08 18.25 -19.34
C ILE A 405 2.38 19.49 -19.91
N SER A 406 1.07 19.39 -20.18
CA SER A 406 0.28 20.53 -20.65
C SER A 406 0.26 21.70 -19.67
N HIS A 407 0.14 21.43 -18.36
CA HIS A 407 0.18 22.49 -17.35
C HIS A 407 1.55 23.16 -17.25
N VAL A 408 2.64 22.37 -17.31
CA VAL A 408 4.01 22.88 -17.28
C VAL A 408 4.28 23.78 -18.48
N LEU A 409 3.91 23.36 -19.69
CA LEU A 409 4.06 24.12 -20.90
C LEU A 409 3.20 25.41 -20.88
N GLN A 410 1.96 25.31 -20.42
CA GLN A 410 1.06 26.47 -20.32
C GLN A 410 1.58 27.52 -19.32
N ALA A 411 2.18 27.10 -18.21
CA ALA A 411 2.84 28.01 -17.26
C ALA A 411 4.02 28.76 -17.90
N ASN A 412 4.61 28.20 -18.96
CA ASN A 412 5.68 28.81 -19.75
C ASN A 412 5.17 29.38 -21.09
N ALA A 413 3.91 29.77 -21.18
CA ALA A 413 3.27 30.40 -22.34
C ALA A 413 3.27 29.56 -23.63
N THR A 414 3.44 28.26 -23.57
CA THR A 414 3.39 27.33 -24.73
C THR A 414 2.15 26.46 -24.63
N LYS A 415 1.37 26.39 -25.74
CA LYS A 415 0.11 25.63 -25.78
C LYS A 415 0.31 24.25 -26.39
N LEU A 416 0.12 23.20 -25.63
CA LEU A 416 0.10 21.84 -26.13
C LEU A 416 -1.16 21.57 -26.95
N SER A 417 -1.00 21.06 -28.17
CA SER A 417 -2.12 20.76 -29.09
C SER A 417 -2.01 19.32 -29.62
N SER A 418 -3.17 18.74 -30.04
CA SER A 418 -3.26 17.42 -30.68
C SER A 418 -2.66 16.28 -29.85
N VAL A 419 -2.94 16.25 -28.54
CA VAL A 419 -2.63 15.10 -27.70
C VAL A 419 -3.52 13.93 -28.09
N THR A 420 -2.93 12.87 -28.64
CA THR A 420 -3.64 11.67 -29.09
C THR A 420 -3.46 10.49 -28.16
N THR A 421 -2.35 10.45 -27.42
CA THR A 421 -2.05 9.34 -26.54
C THR A 421 -1.42 9.85 -25.24
N ASP A 422 -2.05 9.50 -24.13
CA ASP A 422 -1.49 9.64 -22.79
C ASP A 422 -1.33 8.22 -22.22
N VAL A 423 -0.08 7.79 -22.02
CA VAL A 423 0.27 6.44 -21.60
C VAL A 423 -0.27 6.13 -20.19
N LEU A 424 -0.29 7.13 -19.29
CA LEU A 424 -0.88 6.99 -17.95
C LEU A 424 -2.38 6.71 -18.04
N LEU A 425 -3.11 7.53 -18.81
CA LEU A 425 -4.55 7.35 -18.98
C LEU A 425 -4.90 6.07 -19.75
N ALA A 426 -4.13 5.72 -20.77
CA ALA A 426 -4.31 4.46 -21.51
C ALA A 426 -4.14 3.26 -20.58
N SER A 427 -3.12 3.24 -19.74
CA SER A 427 -2.91 2.20 -18.75
C SER A 427 -4.06 2.12 -17.75
N TYR A 428 -4.57 3.27 -17.29
CA TYR A 428 -5.71 3.31 -16.37
C TYR A 428 -6.98 2.76 -17.02
N VAL A 429 -7.26 3.12 -18.26
CA VAL A 429 -8.46 2.63 -19.00
C VAL A 429 -8.37 1.13 -19.29
N LEU A 430 -7.18 0.65 -19.67
CA LEU A 430 -6.97 -0.79 -19.95
C LEU A 430 -7.05 -1.65 -18.67
N ASN A 431 -6.63 -1.14 -17.54
CA ASN A 431 -6.63 -1.85 -16.27
C ASN A 431 -6.72 -0.89 -15.08
N SER A 432 -7.91 -0.33 -14.82
CA SER A 432 -8.17 0.61 -13.71
C SER A 432 -7.88 0.02 -12.31
N VAL A 433 -7.73 -1.28 -12.21
CA VAL A 433 -7.50 -2.02 -10.97
C VAL A 433 -6.00 -2.27 -10.72
N ALA A 434 -5.14 -1.91 -11.66
CA ALA A 434 -3.69 -1.95 -11.42
C ALA A 434 -3.34 -1.01 -10.26
N THR A 435 -2.54 -1.52 -9.33
CA THR A 435 -2.16 -0.77 -8.13
C THR A 435 -1.25 0.41 -8.42
N LYS A 436 -0.56 0.38 -9.56
CA LYS A 436 0.34 1.45 -10.02
C LYS A 436 0.23 1.59 -11.54
N HIS A 437 0.14 2.84 -11.99
CA HIS A 437 0.20 3.21 -13.42
C HIS A 437 1.48 3.99 -13.70
N GLU A 438 2.56 3.68 -12.97
CA GLU A 438 3.86 4.31 -13.15
C GLU A 438 4.50 3.82 -14.45
N LEU A 439 5.29 4.67 -15.11
CA LEU A 439 5.90 4.37 -16.39
C LEU A 439 6.77 3.11 -16.35
N ASN A 440 7.50 2.90 -15.24
CA ASN A 440 8.33 1.70 -15.03
C ASN A 440 7.50 0.41 -15.02
N ASP A 441 6.33 0.44 -14.34
CA ASP A 441 5.43 -0.72 -14.28
C ASP A 441 4.78 -1.00 -15.65
N ILE A 442 4.46 0.06 -16.40
CA ILE A 442 3.89 -0.02 -17.75
C ILE A 442 4.93 -0.59 -18.74
N ALA A 443 6.15 -0.05 -18.75
CA ALA A 443 7.23 -0.50 -19.61
C ALA A 443 7.58 -1.98 -19.34
N LYS A 444 7.70 -2.37 -18.07
CA LYS A 444 7.93 -3.76 -17.68
C LYS A 444 6.82 -4.68 -18.13
N LYS A 445 5.56 -4.26 -17.96
CA LYS A 445 4.39 -5.08 -18.27
C LYS A 445 4.16 -5.30 -19.76
N TYR A 446 4.30 -4.25 -20.57
CA TYR A 446 3.93 -4.29 -21.98
C TYR A 446 5.11 -4.45 -22.94
N LEU A 447 6.31 -4.02 -22.53
CA LEU A 447 7.52 -4.07 -23.35
C LEU A 447 8.57 -5.04 -22.79
N ASN A 448 8.38 -5.56 -21.58
CA ASN A 448 9.37 -6.33 -20.81
C ASN A 448 10.70 -5.59 -20.62
N VAL A 449 10.66 -4.26 -20.57
CA VAL A 449 11.80 -3.37 -20.36
C VAL A 449 11.75 -2.86 -18.92
N THR A 450 12.90 -2.90 -18.22
CA THR A 450 13.04 -2.31 -16.90
C THR A 450 13.71 -0.95 -17.02
N LEU A 451 12.96 0.13 -16.81
CA LEU A 451 13.49 1.48 -16.80
C LEU A 451 14.18 1.76 -15.44
N PRO A 452 15.25 2.59 -15.43
CA PRO A 452 15.90 3.01 -14.20
C PRO A 452 14.93 3.80 -13.30
N ASP A 453 15.12 3.68 -11.97
CA ASP A 453 14.28 4.39 -10.98
C ASP A 453 14.93 5.72 -10.55
N PHE A 454 14.13 6.76 -10.32
CA PHE A 454 14.62 8.03 -9.80
C PHE A 454 15.35 7.89 -8.46
N SER A 455 14.97 6.93 -7.62
CA SER A 455 15.63 6.69 -6.34
C SER A 455 17.06 6.13 -6.49
N GLU A 456 17.34 5.44 -7.59
CA GLU A 456 18.69 4.97 -7.93
C GLU A 456 19.53 6.12 -8.44
N LEU A 457 18.94 6.99 -9.25
CA LEU A 457 19.61 8.15 -9.84
C LEU A 457 19.93 9.24 -8.80
N LEU A 458 18.98 9.55 -7.94
CA LEU A 458 19.11 10.65 -6.95
C LEU A 458 19.78 10.22 -5.64
N GLY A 459 19.97 8.91 -5.42
CA GLY A 459 20.52 8.39 -4.15
C GLY A 459 19.53 8.39 -3.01
N LYS A 460 19.97 7.93 -1.83
CA LYS A 460 19.13 7.76 -0.61
C LYS A 460 19.72 8.52 0.59
N GLY A 461 18.87 8.97 1.49
CA GLY A 461 19.26 9.55 2.77
C GLY A 461 19.65 11.04 2.71
N ARG A 462 20.59 11.47 3.58
CA ARG A 462 20.97 12.88 3.73
C ARG A 462 21.70 13.49 2.52
N ASN A 463 22.27 12.65 1.66
CA ASN A 463 23.03 13.06 0.47
C ASN A 463 22.22 12.87 -0.81
N LYS A 464 20.88 12.87 -0.73
CA LYS A 464 20.03 12.77 -1.90
C LYS A 464 20.17 14.03 -2.75
N LEU A 465 20.59 13.84 -4.02
CA LEU A 465 20.71 14.90 -5.01
C LEU A 465 19.31 15.39 -5.49
N THR A 466 19.26 16.59 -5.97
CA THR A 466 18.13 17.12 -6.74
C THR A 466 18.34 16.87 -8.22
N LEU A 467 17.28 16.94 -9.05
CA LEU A 467 17.42 16.73 -10.50
C LEU A 467 18.34 17.73 -11.16
N SER A 468 18.37 18.97 -10.68
CA SER A 468 19.26 20.04 -11.19
C SER A 468 20.74 19.81 -10.86
N GLU A 469 21.04 19.02 -9.82
CA GLU A 469 22.42 18.69 -9.41
C GLU A 469 23.00 17.48 -10.13
N LEU A 470 22.16 16.69 -10.83
CA LEU A 470 22.63 15.60 -11.68
C LEU A 470 23.41 16.12 -12.87
N SER A 471 24.39 15.33 -13.33
CA SER A 471 25.09 15.65 -14.56
C SER A 471 24.13 15.61 -15.77
N VAL A 472 24.41 16.41 -16.78
CA VAL A 472 23.62 16.43 -18.01
C VAL A 472 23.59 15.03 -18.67
N SER A 473 24.69 14.30 -18.64
CA SER A 473 24.79 12.96 -19.22
C SER A 473 23.94 11.91 -18.50
N GLU A 474 23.88 11.94 -17.16
CA GLU A 474 23.06 11.01 -16.37
C GLU A 474 21.58 11.24 -16.58
N LEU A 475 21.14 12.51 -16.52
CA LEU A 475 19.73 12.82 -16.72
C LEU A 475 19.31 12.66 -18.19
N ALA A 476 20.22 12.91 -19.16
CA ALA A 476 19.96 12.65 -20.57
C ALA A 476 19.74 11.17 -20.88
N ALA A 477 20.58 10.29 -20.35
CA ALA A 477 20.41 8.84 -20.51
C ALA A 477 19.06 8.38 -19.96
N PHE A 478 18.74 8.83 -18.74
CA PHE A 478 17.47 8.53 -18.06
C PHE A 478 16.25 9.05 -18.83
N THR A 479 16.30 10.29 -19.29
CA THR A 479 15.16 10.94 -19.98
C THR A 479 14.96 10.39 -21.38
N ASN A 480 16.03 10.13 -22.14
CA ASN A 480 15.95 9.58 -23.50
C ASN A 480 15.33 8.19 -23.50
N GLU A 481 15.72 7.31 -22.58
CA GLU A 481 15.14 5.96 -22.42
C GLU A 481 13.63 6.00 -22.08
N ARG A 482 13.19 7.01 -21.35
CA ARG A 482 11.78 7.22 -20.99
C ARG A 482 10.98 7.93 -22.07
N THR A 483 11.63 8.64 -22.97
CA THR A 483 10.99 9.40 -24.06
C THR A 483 10.81 8.53 -25.31
N ASP A 484 11.76 7.58 -25.52
CA ASP A 484 11.71 6.59 -26.58
C ASP A 484 10.58 5.57 -26.36
#